data_faa2882ecfcb6e368b0ae00f80f28e6a
#
_entry.id   faa2882ecfcb6e368b0ae00f80f28e6a
#
_cell.length_a   1.000
_cell.length_b   1.000
_cell.length_c   1.000
_cell.angle_alpha   90.00
_cell.angle_beta   90.00
_cell.angle_gamma   90.00
#
_symmetry.space_group_name_H-M   'P 1'
#
loop_
_entity.id
_entity.type
_entity.pdbx_description
1 polymer ?
#
loop_
_entity_poly.entity_id
_entity_poly.type
_entity_poly.pdbx_seq_one_letter_code
_entity_poly.pdbx_strand_id
1 'polypeptide(L)'
;MSGVQTRVVGPDEGDQRLDRWVRRLFPHVGQVQIEKMCRKGELRVDGGRVKPATRLEVGQSVRIPPLPDSDERPTGALARISPADAKMIQSCVIYRDDHIIALNKPPGLPVQGGSKQLRHVDGLAEALRFGAEDKPRLVHRLDKDTSGVLLLARTREAAKGLTAAFRHRNTRKIYWAAVAGVPTPRMGTIRFGLVKAPGHGAKGEGEKMLCLHPREIDATPGAKPATTDYAVIEAAGARTAWMALIPVTGR
;
A
#
# COMPACT_ATOMS: atom_id res chain seq x y z
N MET A 1 25.56 6.65 -22.97
CA MET A 1 24.48 7.62 -22.56
C MET A 1 23.38 7.57 -23.60
N SER A 2 22.23 7.00 -23.25
CA SER A 2 21.06 7.02 -24.13
C SER A 2 20.51 8.43 -24.26
N GLY A 3 20.23 8.90 -25.49
CA GLY A 3 19.64 10.21 -25.75
C GLY A 3 18.21 10.33 -25.17
N VAL A 4 17.57 11.49 -25.38
CA VAL A 4 16.14 11.66 -25.08
C VAL A 4 15.32 10.67 -25.91
N GLN A 5 14.45 9.92 -25.25
CA GLN A 5 13.56 8.95 -25.89
C GLN A 5 12.10 9.41 -25.82
N THR A 6 11.33 9.07 -26.83
CA THR A 6 9.86 9.23 -26.82
C THR A 6 9.24 7.87 -27.02
N ARG A 7 8.31 7.47 -26.14
CA ARG A 7 7.58 6.22 -26.23
C ARG A 7 6.08 6.45 -26.19
N VAL A 8 5.35 5.71 -27.00
CA VAL A 8 3.89 5.72 -27.00
C VAL A 8 3.37 4.63 -26.08
N VAL A 9 2.36 4.97 -25.28
CA VAL A 9 1.69 4.03 -24.37
C VAL A 9 0.88 3.02 -25.18
N GLY A 10 1.21 1.75 -25.07
CA GLY A 10 0.57 0.67 -25.81
C GLY A 10 -0.83 0.30 -25.29
N PRO A 11 -1.60 -0.52 -26.05
CA PRO A 11 -2.96 -0.93 -25.69
C PRO A 11 -3.08 -1.56 -24.30
N ASP A 12 -2.10 -2.40 -23.91
CA ASP A 12 -2.08 -3.10 -22.62
C ASP A 12 -1.42 -2.27 -21.49
N GLU A 13 -1.05 -1.03 -21.78
CA GLU A 13 -0.29 -0.17 -20.87
C GLU A 13 -1.12 0.98 -20.29
N GLY A 14 -2.36 1.15 -20.74
CA GLY A 14 -3.29 2.15 -20.24
C GLY A 14 -3.66 1.97 -18.77
N ASP A 15 -4.16 3.06 -18.16
CA ASP A 15 -4.57 3.15 -16.73
C ASP A 15 -3.48 2.82 -15.72
N GLN A 16 -2.20 2.80 -16.13
CA GLN A 16 -1.06 2.66 -15.23
C GLN A 16 -0.57 4.03 -14.76
N ARG A 17 -0.02 4.07 -13.55
CA ARG A 17 0.70 5.26 -13.09
C ARG A 17 2.02 5.39 -13.84
N LEU A 18 2.37 6.62 -14.19
CA LEU A 18 3.62 6.95 -14.90
C LEU A 18 4.87 6.38 -14.22
N ASP A 19 4.97 6.50 -12.88
CA ASP A 19 6.10 5.98 -12.12
C ASP A 19 6.24 4.45 -12.25
N ARG A 20 5.14 3.71 -12.26
CA ARG A 20 5.14 2.26 -12.46
C ARG A 20 5.49 1.87 -13.88
N TRP A 21 4.94 2.60 -14.86
CA TRP A 21 5.21 2.40 -16.27
C TRP A 21 6.69 2.61 -16.59
N VAL A 22 7.29 3.70 -16.10
CA VAL A 22 8.73 3.98 -16.25
C VAL A 22 9.59 2.90 -15.60
N ARG A 23 9.27 2.49 -14.36
CA ARG A 23 10.04 1.44 -13.66
C ARG A 23 9.92 0.06 -14.32
N ARG A 24 8.84 -0.23 -14.99
CA ARG A 24 8.69 -1.47 -15.76
C ARG A 24 9.60 -1.48 -16.98
N LEU A 25 9.69 -0.36 -17.69
CA LEU A 25 10.53 -0.23 -18.89
C LEU A 25 12.02 -0.05 -18.52
N PHE A 26 12.28 0.60 -17.38
CA PHE A 26 13.62 0.92 -16.91
C PHE A 26 13.78 0.53 -15.44
N PRO A 27 13.96 -0.77 -15.13
CA PRO A 27 14.01 -1.26 -13.74
C PRO A 27 15.12 -0.65 -12.88
N HIS A 28 16.21 -0.18 -13.52
CA HIS A 28 17.33 0.49 -12.88
C HIS A 28 17.01 1.92 -12.40
N VAL A 29 15.91 2.53 -12.88
CA VAL A 29 15.50 3.88 -12.48
C VAL A 29 14.70 3.85 -11.19
N GLY A 30 15.27 4.38 -10.11
CA GLY A 30 14.62 4.42 -8.80
C GLY A 30 13.49 5.45 -8.71
N GLN A 31 12.56 5.24 -7.75
CA GLN A 31 11.41 6.13 -7.52
C GLN A 31 11.82 7.60 -7.30
N VAL A 32 12.85 7.85 -6.50
CA VAL A 32 13.35 9.20 -6.21
C VAL A 32 13.82 9.91 -7.48
N GLN A 33 14.41 9.17 -8.42
CA GLN A 33 14.85 9.71 -9.69
C GLN A 33 13.67 10.08 -10.59
N ILE A 34 12.63 9.23 -10.64
CA ILE A 34 11.40 9.52 -11.38
C ILE A 34 10.73 10.79 -10.83
N GLU A 35 10.63 10.92 -9.51
CA GLU A 35 10.09 12.11 -8.86
C GLU A 35 10.89 13.37 -9.18
N LYS A 36 12.22 13.26 -9.20
CA LYS A 36 13.13 14.36 -9.58
C LYS A 36 12.91 14.77 -11.04
N MET A 37 12.81 13.80 -11.97
CA MET A 37 12.57 14.06 -13.40
C MET A 37 11.19 14.72 -13.63
N CYS A 38 10.13 14.26 -12.94
CA CYS A 38 8.82 14.89 -13.00
C CYS A 38 8.85 16.33 -12.48
N ARG A 39 9.49 16.55 -11.30
CA ARG A 39 9.61 17.88 -10.70
C ARG A 39 10.37 18.87 -11.57
N LYS A 40 11.44 18.42 -12.24
CA LYS A 40 12.20 19.24 -13.18
C LYS A 40 11.52 19.43 -14.53
N GLY A 41 10.44 18.67 -14.82
CA GLY A 41 9.76 18.67 -16.10
C GLY A 41 10.59 18.02 -17.23
N GLU A 42 11.52 17.15 -16.87
CA GLU A 42 12.31 16.36 -17.81
C GLU A 42 11.51 15.19 -18.37
N LEU A 43 10.62 14.61 -17.53
CA LEU A 43 9.63 13.59 -17.90
C LEU A 43 8.31 14.30 -18.22
N ARG A 44 7.76 14.03 -19.42
CA ARG A 44 6.54 14.70 -19.93
C ARG A 44 5.60 13.69 -20.60
N VAL A 45 4.31 13.98 -20.58
CA VAL A 45 3.28 13.24 -21.32
C VAL A 45 2.58 14.23 -22.24
N ASP A 46 2.53 13.95 -23.54
CA ASP A 46 2.00 14.81 -24.59
C ASP A 46 2.54 16.27 -24.51
N GLY A 47 3.83 16.38 -24.19
CA GLY A 47 4.52 17.66 -24.00
C GLY A 47 4.23 18.36 -22.66
N GLY A 48 3.22 17.93 -21.91
CA GLY A 48 2.81 18.50 -20.63
C GLY A 48 3.65 18.05 -19.44
N ARG A 49 3.74 18.89 -18.39
CA ARG A 49 4.32 18.50 -17.10
C ARG A 49 3.40 17.53 -16.37
N VAL A 50 3.99 16.53 -15.74
CA VAL A 50 3.26 15.44 -15.08
C VAL A 50 3.77 15.16 -13.67
N LYS A 51 2.93 14.52 -12.86
CA LYS A 51 3.29 13.99 -11.55
C LYS A 51 3.61 12.49 -11.67
N PRO A 52 4.42 11.89 -10.79
CA PRO A 52 4.69 10.45 -10.80
C PRO A 52 3.42 9.59 -10.77
N ALA A 53 2.39 10.09 -10.09
CA ALA A 53 1.11 9.42 -9.94
C ALA A 53 0.14 9.61 -11.13
N THR A 54 0.49 10.41 -12.14
CA THR A 54 -0.34 10.61 -13.34
C THR A 54 -0.65 9.27 -13.98
N ARG A 55 -1.92 9.02 -14.29
CA ARG A 55 -2.34 7.83 -15.03
C ARG A 55 -2.16 8.08 -16.51
N LEU A 56 -1.62 7.08 -17.19
CA LEU A 56 -1.38 7.10 -18.61
C LEU A 56 -2.58 6.55 -19.37
N GLU A 57 -2.88 7.13 -20.51
CA GLU A 57 -3.89 6.65 -21.45
C GLU A 57 -3.21 6.03 -22.67
N VAL A 58 -3.86 5.04 -23.27
CA VAL A 58 -3.38 4.41 -24.50
C VAL A 58 -3.20 5.47 -25.60
N GLY A 59 -2.08 5.42 -26.30
CA GLY A 59 -1.74 6.35 -27.37
C GLY A 59 -1.01 7.62 -26.92
N GLN A 60 -0.93 7.91 -25.63
CA GLN A 60 -0.17 9.06 -25.13
C GLN A 60 1.33 8.92 -25.39
N SER A 61 1.97 10.04 -25.70
CA SER A 61 3.40 10.13 -25.97
C SER A 61 4.17 10.54 -24.69
N VAL A 62 5.07 9.69 -24.23
CA VAL A 62 5.89 9.93 -23.03
C VAL A 62 7.31 10.27 -23.43
N ARG A 63 7.73 11.51 -23.16
CA ARG A 63 9.11 11.94 -23.31
C ARG A 63 9.92 11.54 -22.09
N ILE A 64 11.00 10.78 -22.29
CA ILE A 64 11.89 10.25 -21.26
C ILE A 64 13.25 10.92 -21.46
N PRO A 65 13.83 11.60 -20.44
CA PRO A 65 15.14 12.20 -20.52
C PRO A 65 16.24 11.11 -20.63
N PRO A 66 17.48 11.48 -20.94
CA PRO A 66 18.60 10.54 -20.86
C PRO A 66 18.65 9.88 -19.48
N LEU A 67 18.65 8.56 -19.48
CA LEU A 67 18.73 7.75 -18.27
C LEU A 67 20.19 7.31 -18.06
N PRO A 68 20.66 7.15 -16.81
CA PRO A 68 21.97 6.57 -16.53
C PRO A 68 22.04 5.15 -17.11
N ASP A 69 23.22 4.75 -17.55
CA ASP A 69 23.43 3.42 -18.07
C ASP A 69 23.13 2.35 -16.99
N SER A 70 22.65 1.19 -17.43
CA SER A 70 22.19 0.11 -16.55
C SER A 70 23.29 -0.49 -15.66
N ASP A 71 24.55 -0.23 -15.96
CA ASP A 71 25.70 -0.86 -15.34
C ASP A 71 26.13 -0.22 -13.99
N GLU A 72 25.57 0.93 -13.61
CA GLU A 72 26.04 1.65 -12.41
C GLU A 72 25.19 1.45 -11.13
N ARG A 73 24.15 0.65 -11.15
CA ARG A 73 23.52 0.24 -9.89
C ARG A 73 23.35 -1.26 -9.87
N PRO A 74 23.85 -1.92 -8.82
CA PRO A 74 23.34 -3.23 -8.53
C PRO A 74 21.82 -3.06 -8.46
N THR A 75 21.07 -3.65 -9.39
CA THR A 75 19.68 -4.02 -9.18
C THR A 75 19.67 -4.55 -7.77
N GLY A 76 19.07 -3.79 -6.80
CA GLY A 76 19.24 -4.08 -5.39
C GLY A 76 19.07 -5.57 -5.27
N ALA A 77 20.15 -6.26 -4.94
CA ALA A 77 20.17 -7.71 -4.89
C ALA A 77 18.95 -8.02 -4.05
N LEU A 78 17.95 -8.67 -4.65
CA LEU A 78 16.76 -9.12 -3.93
C LEU A 78 17.35 -9.77 -2.70
N ALA A 79 17.28 -9.08 -1.55
CA ALA A 79 17.93 -9.54 -0.34
C ALA A 79 17.44 -10.97 -0.20
N ARG A 80 18.35 -11.95 -0.37
CA ARG A 80 17.96 -13.36 -0.43
C ARG A 80 17.16 -13.61 0.82
N ILE A 81 15.87 -13.96 0.64
CA ILE A 81 15.00 -14.26 1.76
C ILE A 81 15.67 -15.36 2.54
N SER A 82 15.92 -15.15 3.83
CA SER A 82 16.51 -16.18 4.67
C SER A 82 15.58 -17.40 4.71
N PRO A 83 16.10 -18.62 4.82
CA PRO A 83 15.27 -19.83 4.97
C PRO A 83 14.28 -19.72 6.14
N ALA A 84 14.67 -19.05 7.22
CA ALA A 84 13.82 -18.79 8.37
C ALA A 84 12.65 -17.86 8.03
N ASP A 85 12.90 -16.76 7.28
CA ASP A 85 11.86 -15.84 6.84
C ASP A 85 10.92 -16.48 5.82
N ALA A 86 11.45 -17.30 4.90
CA ALA A 86 10.64 -18.06 3.96
C ALA A 86 9.68 -19.03 4.69
N LYS A 87 10.21 -19.78 5.65
CA LYS A 87 9.41 -20.70 6.48
C LYS A 87 8.36 -19.93 7.29
N MET A 88 8.74 -18.80 7.89
CA MET A 88 7.84 -17.96 8.68
C MET A 88 6.69 -17.45 7.83
N ILE A 89 6.94 -16.83 6.65
CA ILE A 89 5.86 -16.27 5.84
C ILE A 89 4.98 -17.36 5.24
N GLN A 90 5.54 -18.53 4.89
CA GLN A 90 4.77 -19.68 4.43
C GLN A 90 3.87 -20.25 5.51
N SER A 91 4.32 -20.29 6.77
CA SER A 91 3.49 -20.75 7.91
C SER A 91 2.31 -19.82 8.21
N CYS A 92 2.35 -18.57 7.71
CA CYS A 92 1.23 -17.62 7.83
C CYS A 92 0.11 -17.87 6.82
N VAL A 93 0.29 -18.78 5.84
CA VAL A 93 -0.73 -19.05 4.80
C VAL A 93 -1.89 -19.83 5.43
N ILE A 94 -3.09 -19.24 5.39
CA ILE A 94 -4.33 -19.87 5.87
C ILE A 94 -5.24 -20.36 4.74
N TYR A 95 -5.03 -19.84 3.52
CA TYR A 95 -5.73 -20.27 2.31
C TYR A 95 -4.89 -19.97 1.08
N ARG A 96 -4.98 -20.84 0.07
CA ARG A 96 -4.33 -20.66 -1.22
C ARG A 96 -5.11 -21.39 -2.30
N ASP A 97 -5.28 -20.70 -3.44
CA ASP A 97 -5.74 -21.29 -4.72
C ASP A 97 -4.88 -20.74 -5.90
N ASP A 98 -5.35 -20.88 -7.12
CA ASP A 98 -4.64 -20.40 -8.31
C ASP A 98 -4.67 -18.86 -8.45
N HIS A 99 -5.58 -18.18 -7.76
CA HIS A 99 -5.83 -16.75 -7.91
C HIS A 99 -5.38 -15.92 -6.71
N ILE A 100 -5.49 -16.46 -5.51
CA ILE A 100 -5.24 -15.71 -4.26
C ILE A 100 -4.43 -16.51 -3.24
N ILE A 101 -3.82 -15.78 -2.32
CA ILE A 101 -3.28 -16.30 -1.07
C ILE A 101 -3.84 -15.45 0.07
N ALA A 102 -4.38 -16.07 1.10
CA ALA A 102 -4.74 -15.42 2.34
C ALA A 102 -3.69 -15.75 3.41
N LEU A 103 -3.16 -14.71 4.05
CA LEU A 103 -2.20 -14.80 5.14
C LEU A 103 -2.86 -14.42 6.46
N ASN A 104 -2.54 -15.14 7.53
CA ASN A 104 -2.66 -14.62 8.88
C ASN A 104 -1.40 -13.79 9.19
N LYS A 105 -1.42 -12.50 8.84
CA LYS A 105 -0.27 -11.62 9.05
C LYS A 105 0.03 -11.48 10.55
N PRO A 106 1.24 -11.75 11.01
CA PRO A 106 1.60 -11.54 12.41
C PRO A 106 1.67 -10.03 12.73
N PRO A 107 1.47 -9.63 14.00
CA PRO A 107 1.77 -8.27 14.43
C PRO A 107 3.27 -7.99 14.29
N GLY A 108 3.64 -6.70 14.18
CA GLY A 108 5.03 -6.27 14.05
C GLY A 108 5.63 -6.41 12.65
N LEU A 109 4.97 -7.11 11.70
CA LEU A 109 5.42 -7.26 10.31
C LEU A 109 4.74 -6.21 9.42
N PRO A 110 5.49 -5.24 8.83
CA PRO A 110 4.95 -4.31 7.86
C PRO A 110 4.50 -5.02 6.58
N VAL A 111 3.46 -4.50 5.93
CA VAL A 111 3.02 -5.02 4.62
C VAL A 111 3.96 -4.57 3.51
N GLN A 112 4.36 -3.30 3.52
CA GLN A 112 5.26 -2.71 2.51
C GLN A 112 6.52 -2.16 3.18
N GLY A 113 7.63 -2.18 2.44
CA GLY A 113 8.88 -1.57 2.87
C GLY A 113 8.80 -0.04 2.90
N GLY A 114 9.53 0.55 3.82
CA GLY A 114 9.81 1.98 3.92
C GLY A 114 11.32 2.21 3.95
N SER A 115 11.75 3.47 4.10
CA SER A 115 13.15 3.91 3.95
C SER A 115 14.19 3.21 4.85
N LYS A 116 13.78 2.34 5.77
CA LYS A 116 14.67 1.56 6.65
C LYS A 116 14.11 0.16 6.99
N GLN A 117 13.07 -0.30 6.30
CA GLN A 117 12.42 -1.59 6.60
C GLN A 117 12.71 -2.58 5.47
N LEU A 118 13.68 -3.45 5.68
CA LEU A 118 14.07 -4.50 4.73
C LEU A 118 13.15 -5.72 4.81
N ARG A 119 12.56 -5.99 5.99
CA ARG A 119 11.70 -7.14 6.26
C ARG A 119 10.24 -6.71 6.28
N HIS A 120 9.50 -7.07 5.23
CA HIS A 120 8.08 -6.74 5.03
C HIS A 120 7.41 -7.77 4.13
N VAL A 121 6.08 -7.88 4.18
CA VAL A 121 5.34 -8.91 3.44
C VAL A 121 5.63 -8.86 1.93
N ASP A 122 5.65 -7.68 1.31
CA ASP A 122 5.93 -7.56 -0.14
C ASP A 122 7.34 -8.10 -0.50
N GLY A 123 8.35 -7.86 0.34
CA GLY A 123 9.68 -8.44 0.17
C GLY A 123 9.70 -9.95 0.34
N LEU A 124 8.95 -10.47 1.31
CA LEU A 124 8.86 -11.89 1.60
C LEU A 124 7.92 -12.66 0.65
N ALA A 125 7.09 -11.95 -0.13
CA ALA A 125 6.14 -12.58 -1.06
C ALA A 125 6.81 -13.41 -2.15
N GLU A 126 8.10 -13.24 -2.39
CA GLU A 126 8.90 -14.08 -3.27
C GLU A 126 8.88 -15.56 -2.82
N ALA A 127 8.90 -15.82 -1.50
CA ALA A 127 8.79 -17.17 -0.93
C ALA A 127 7.38 -17.77 -1.02
N LEU A 128 6.40 -16.98 -1.47
CA LEU A 128 5.00 -17.41 -1.63
C LEU A 128 4.61 -17.70 -3.10
N ARG A 129 5.56 -17.85 -3.99
CA ARG A 129 5.28 -18.21 -5.40
C ARG A 129 4.60 -19.58 -5.53
N PHE A 130 5.00 -20.54 -4.73
CA PHE A 130 4.49 -21.92 -4.79
C PHE A 130 4.45 -22.47 -6.22
N GLY A 131 5.55 -22.32 -6.96
CA GLY A 131 5.69 -22.79 -8.33
C GLY A 131 5.17 -21.82 -9.41
N ALA A 132 4.53 -20.70 -9.04
CA ALA A 132 4.12 -19.68 -10.00
C ALA A 132 5.31 -18.87 -10.53
N GLU A 133 5.23 -18.44 -11.80
CA GLU A 133 6.24 -17.59 -12.42
C GLU A 133 6.36 -16.21 -11.75
N ASP A 134 5.23 -15.57 -11.49
CA ASP A 134 5.15 -14.27 -10.84
C ASP A 134 5.05 -14.39 -9.30
N LYS A 135 5.66 -13.46 -8.57
CA LYS A 135 5.41 -13.32 -7.13
C LYS A 135 4.00 -12.78 -6.87
N PRO A 136 3.33 -13.21 -5.78
CA PRO A 136 2.04 -12.66 -5.40
C PRO A 136 2.09 -11.16 -5.14
N ARG A 137 1.02 -10.46 -5.49
CA ARG A 137 0.89 -9.00 -5.47
C ARG A 137 0.02 -8.53 -4.32
N LEU A 138 0.45 -7.44 -3.67
CA LEU A 138 -0.36 -6.75 -2.67
C LEU A 138 -1.57 -6.07 -3.32
N VAL A 139 -2.74 -6.24 -2.73
CA VAL A 139 -4.01 -5.62 -3.16
C VAL A 139 -4.59 -4.68 -2.10
N HIS A 140 -4.21 -4.87 -0.84
CA HIS A 140 -4.50 -3.98 0.28
C HIS A 140 -3.39 -4.06 1.33
N ARG A 141 -3.56 -3.33 2.42
CA ARG A 141 -2.59 -3.32 3.52
C ARG A 141 -3.27 -3.35 4.87
N LEU A 142 -2.57 -3.92 5.84
CA LEU A 142 -2.76 -3.76 7.27
C LEU A 142 -1.60 -2.95 7.84
N ASP A 143 -1.80 -2.29 8.95
CA ASP A 143 -0.72 -1.60 9.64
C ASP A 143 0.27 -2.61 10.24
N LYS A 144 1.48 -2.14 10.57
CA LYS A 144 2.56 -2.99 11.06
C LYS A 144 2.11 -3.87 12.23
N ASP A 145 1.47 -3.26 13.21
CA ASP A 145 1.11 -3.92 14.47
C ASP A 145 -0.29 -4.58 14.44
N THR A 146 -1.04 -4.38 13.36
CA THR A 146 -2.30 -5.06 13.12
C THR A 146 -2.04 -6.46 12.57
N SER A 147 -2.57 -7.48 13.22
CA SER A 147 -2.55 -8.88 12.77
C SER A 147 -3.82 -9.25 12.00
N GLY A 148 -3.84 -10.41 11.37
CA GLY A 148 -5.02 -11.01 10.76
C GLY A 148 -4.97 -11.12 9.23
N VAL A 149 -6.12 -11.22 8.59
CA VAL A 149 -6.25 -11.62 7.19
C VAL A 149 -5.69 -10.56 6.23
N LEU A 150 -4.64 -10.95 5.51
CA LEU A 150 -4.06 -10.16 4.41
C LEU A 150 -4.16 -10.97 3.11
N LEU A 151 -4.83 -10.42 2.11
CA LEU A 151 -4.98 -11.06 0.80
C LEU A 151 -3.86 -10.60 -0.15
N LEU A 152 -3.30 -11.57 -0.88
CA LEU A 152 -2.38 -11.36 -1.99
C LEU A 152 -3.01 -11.94 -3.25
N ALA A 153 -2.80 -11.31 -4.40
CA ALA A 153 -3.23 -11.82 -5.69
C ALA A 153 -2.09 -12.57 -6.37
N ARG A 154 -2.36 -13.74 -6.91
CA ARG A 154 -1.40 -14.55 -7.69
C ARG A 154 -1.42 -14.21 -9.18
N THR A 155 -2.56 -13.71 -9.69
CA THR A 155 -2.72 -13.32 -11.11
C THR A 155 -2.96 -11.81 -11.25
N ARG A 156 -2.81 -11.29 -12.47
CA ARG A 156 -3.11 -9.87 -12.76
C ARG A 156 -4.59 -9.59 -12.66
N GLU A 157 -5.43 -10.50 -13.10
CA GLU A 157 -6.89 -10.43 -13.07
C GLU A 157 -7.37 -10.38 -11.60
N ALA A 158 -6.87 -11.28 -10.76
CA ALA A 158 -7.17 -11.28 -9.34
C ALA A 158 -6.71 -9.98 -8.66
N ALA A 159 -5.52 -9.47 -9.02
CA ALA A 159 -5.02 -8.19 -8.50
C ALA A 159 -5.93 -7.02 -8.89
N LYS A 160 -6.40 -6.96 -10.14
CA LYS A 160 -7.33 -5.94 -10.62
C LYS A 160 -8.67 -6.03 -9.87
N GLY A 161 -9.26 -7.23 -9.82
CA GLY A 161 -10.56 -7.47 -9.17
C GLY A 161 -10.52 -7.15 -7.67
N LEU A 162 -9.52 -7.68 -6.93
CA LEU A 162 -9.38 -7.42 -5.50
C LEU A 162 -9.09 -5.95 -5.20
N THR A 163 -8.23 -5.28 -5.98
CA THR A 163 -7.95 -3.85 -5.79
C THR A 163 -9.22 -3.02 -6.02
N ALA A 164 -10.05 -3.37 -7.01
CA ALA A 164 -11.34 -2.73 -7.23
C ALA A 164 -12.29 -2.99 -6.05
N ALA A 165 -12.42 -4.24 -5.59
CA ALA A 165 -13.27 -4.61 -4.45
C ALA A 165 -12.89 -3.87 -3.16
N PHE A 166 -11.58 -3.73 -2.87
CA PHE A 166 -11.11 -2.95 -1.71
C PHE A 166 -11.30 -1.43 -1.86
N ARG A 167 -11.34 -0.92 -3.08
CA ARG A 167 -11.61 0.50 -3.37
C ARG A 167 -13.10 0.81 -3.24
N HIS A 168 -13.93 -0.05 -3.77
CA HIS A 168 -15.38 0.03 -3.59
C HIS A 168 -15.72 -0.41 -2.16
N ARG A 169 -16.49 0.38 -1.45
CA ARG A 169 -16.85 0.14 -0.04
C ARG A 169 -17.68 -1.13 0.21
N ASN A 170 -17.81 -1.97 -0.80
CA ASN A 170 -18.52 -3.26 -0.74
C ASN A 170 -17.72 -4.33 0.02
N THR A 171 -16.41 -4.18 0.16
CA THR A 171 -15.60 -5.09 0.97
C THR A 171 -15.72 -4.73 2.44
N ARG A 172 -16.43 -5.56 3.19
CA ARG A 172 -16.56 -5.39 4.63
C ARG A 172 -15.29 -5.85 5.34
N LYS A 173 -14.69 -4.97 6.12
CA LYS A 173 -13.53 -5.25 6.99
C LYS A 173 -14.01 -5.23 8.43
N ILE A 174 -13.70 -6.28 9.18
CA ILE A 174 -14.04 -6.39 10.59
C ILE A 174 -12.74 -6.57 11.36
N TYR A 175 -12.50 -5.69 12.31
CA TYR A 175 -11.37 -5.77 13.23
C TYR A 175 -11.88 -6.07 14.63
N TRP A 176 -11.16 -6.92 15.33
CA TRP A 176 -11.39 -7.16 16.73
C TRP A 176 -10.31 -6.49 17.56
N ALA A 177 -10.68 -5.88 18.67
CA ALA A 177 -9.77 -5.22 19.58
C ALA A 177 -10.17 -5.43 21.04
N ALA A 178 -9.17 -5.72 21.86
CA ALA A 178 -9.29 -5.56 23.30
C ALA A 178 -9.00 -4.08 23.64
N VAL A 179 -9.90 -3.43 24.34
CA VAL A 179 -9.78 -2.02 24.70
C VAL A 179 -9.87 -1.83 26.21
N ALA A 180 -9.22 -0.79 26.72
CA ALA A 180 -9.37 -0.35 28.10
C ALA A 180 -10.70 0.38 28.27
N GLY A 181 -11.46 0.04 29.32
CA GLY A 181 -12.80 0.53 29.55
C GLY A 181 -13.88 -0.19 28.77
N VAL A 182 -15.12 0.15 29.06
CA VAL A 182 -16.30 -0.37 28.34
C VAL A 182 -17.06 0.81 27.77
N PRO A 183 -17.11 0.96 26.44
CA PRO A 183 -17.81 2.07 25.81
C PRO A 183 -19.31 2.08 26.14
N THR A 184 -19.81 3.28 26.35
CA THR A 184 -21.25 3.55 26.48
C THR A 184 -21.61 4.65 25.47
N PRO A 185 -22.55 4.41 24.55
CA PRO A 185 -23.34 3.17 24.36
C PRO A 185 -22.47 1.99 23.87
N ARG A 186 -22.98 0.76 24.04
CA ARG A 186 -22.25 -0.48 23.68
C ARG A 186 -22.11 -0.69 22.18
N MET A 187 -22.82 0.06 21.36
CA MET A 187 -22.69 0.09 19.89
C MET A 187 -22.92 1.50 19.38
N GLY A 188 -22.32 1.82 18.27
CA GLY A 188 -22.47 3.14 17.67
C GLY A 188 -21.54 3.38 16.51
N THR A 189 -21.49 4.63 16.07
CA THR A 189 -20.64 5.11 14.99
C THR A 189 -19.73 6.23 15.50
N ILE A 190 -18.42 6.05 15.33
CA ILE A 190 -17.41 7.06 15.62
C ILE A 190 -17.15 7.84 14.33
N ARG A 191 -17.22 9.19 14.40
CA ARG A 191 -16.95 10.10 13.27
C ARG A 191 -15.97 11.16 13.71
N PHE A 192 -14.78 11.18 13.10
CA PHE A 192 -13.72 12.15 13.35
C PHE A 192 -12.99 12.50 12.05
N GLY A 193 -12.15 13.54 12.09
CA GLY A 193 -11.16 13.81 11.06
C GLY A 193 -9.84 13.15 11.39
N LEU A 194 -9.09 12.79 10.35
CA LEU A 194 -7.70 12.34 10.48
C LEU A 194 -6.80 13.21 9.61
N VAL A 195 -5.72 13.73 10.20
CA VAL A 195 -4.68 14.50 9.50
C VAL A 195 -3.31 14.03 9.93
N LYS A 196 -2.33 14.10 9.05
CA LYS A 196 -0.93 13.82 9.39
C LYS A 196 -0.39 14.90 10.30
N ALA A 197 0.26 14.52 11.41
CA ALA A 197 0.91 15.47 12.30
C ALA A 197 2.03 16.22 11.55
N PRO A 198 2.08 17.57 11.63
CA PRO A 198 3.14 18.34 11.01
C PRO A 198 4.51 17.99 11.64
N GLY A 199 5.56 17.92 10.81
CA GLY A 199 6.93 17.72 11.27
C GLY A 199 7.33 16.29 11.62
N HIS A 200 6.43 15.31 11.59
CA HIS A 200 6.73 13.90 11.82
C HIS A 200 6.99 13.19 10.48
N GLY A 201 8.13 12.54 10.35
CA GLY A 201 8.55 11.81 9.14
C GLY A 201 9.91 12.18 8.57
N ALA A 202 10.46 13.34 8.91
CA ALA A 202 11.78 13.77 8.42
C ALA A 202 12.97 13.07 9.11
N LYS A 203 12.80 12.53 10.32
CA LYS A 203 13.87 11.89 11.12
C LYS A 203 13.66 10.42 11.44
N GLY A 204 12.77 9.70 10.69
CA GLY A 204 12.57 8.26 10.91
C GLY A 204 11.61 7.90 12.04
N GLU A 205 10.99 8.86 12.68
CA GLU A 205 9.82 8.64 13.52
C GLU A 205 8.61 8.37 12.61
N GLY A 206 7.82 7.34 12.93
CA GLY A 206 6.66 6.95 12.11
C GLY A 206 5.67 8.11 11.94
N GLU A 207 4.95 8.13 10.82
CA GLU A 207 3.87 9.09 10.58
C GLU A 207 2.84 8.97 11.72
N LYS A 208 2.68 10.03 12.50
CA LYS A 208 1.60 10.14 13.49
C LYS A 208 0.38 10.76 12.83
N MET A 209 -0.79 10.18 13.12
CA MET A 209 -2.08 10.75 12.73
C MET A 209 -2.67 11.47 13.92
N LEU A 210 -3.18 12.68 13.68
CA LEU A 210 -3.96 13.44 14.65
C LEU A 210 -5.45 13.21 14.37
N CYS A 211 -6.19 13.02 15.45
CA CYS A 211 -7.65 12.96 15.42
C CYS A 211 -8.21 14.37 15.60
N LEU A 212 -9.10 14.77 14.69
CA LEU A 212 -9.74 16.09 14.68
C LEU A 212 -11.24 15.95 14.96
N HIS A 213 -11.77 16.90 15.72
CA HIS A 213 -13.23 16.98 15.88
C HIS A 213 -13.91 17.22 14.50
N PRO A 214 -15.11 16.67 14.23
CA PRO A 214 -15.76 16.83 12.92
C PRO A 214 -15.88 18.26 12.42
N ARG A 215 -16.05 19.23 13.31
CA ARG A 215 -16.14 20.67 12.98
C ARG A 215 -14.83 21.27 12.45
N GLU A 216 -13.70 20.63 12.68
CA GLU A 216 -12.36 21.10 12.30
C GLU A 216 -11.88 20.53 10.97
N ILE A 217 -12.60 19.55 10.41
CA ILE A 217 -12.17 18.83 9.21
C ILE A 217 -12.01 19.77 8.02
N ASP A 218 -13.02 20.59 7.76
CA ASP A 218 -13.07 21.47 6.60
C ASP A 218 -12.08 22.65 6.74
N ALA A 219 -11.78 23.06 7.97
CA ALA A 219 -10.84 24.14 8.27
C ALA A 219 -9.37 23.67 8.28
N THR A 220 -9.11 22.35 8.30
CA THR A 220 -7.75 21.79 8.42
C THR A 220 -7.26 21.24 7.09
N PRO A 221 -6.25 21.87 6.44
CA PRO A 221 -5.70 21.40 5.18
C PRO A 221 -5.19 19.96 5.26
N GLY A 222 -5.65 19.09 4.36
CA GLY A 222 -5.24 17.68 4.29
C GLY A 222 -5.98 16.76 5.26
N ALA A 223 -6.86 17.28 6.10
CA ALA A 223 -7.74 16.47 6.93
C ALA A 223 -8.73 15.67 6.07
N LYS A 224 -9.09 14.49 6.56
CA LYS A 224 -9.99 13.57 5.87
C LYS A 224 -10.96 12.96 6.86
N PRO A 225 -12.28 12.91 6.53
CA PRO A 225 -13.26 12.28 7.40
C PRO A 225 -12.97 10.78 7.56
N ALA A 226 -13.11 10.30 8.79
CA ALA A 226 -12.99 8.90 9.17
C ALA A 226 -14.23 8.47 9.93
N THR A 227 -14.80 7.35 9.52
CA THR A 227 -16.00 6.78 10.13
C THR A 227 -15.75 5.30 10.41
N THR A 228 -16.04 4.88 11.66
CA THR A 228 -15.93 3.49 12.10
C THR A 228 -17.18 3.14 12.90
N ASP A 229 -17.88 2.09 12.52
CA ASP A 229 -18.92 1.49 13.35
C ASP A 229 -18.28 0.55 14.37
N TYR A 230 -18.85 0.49 15.57
CA TYR A 230 -18.34 -0.38 16.62
C TYR A 230 -19.47 -1.08 17.38
N ALA A 231 -19.12 -2.22 17.94
CA ALA A 231 -19.97 -2.94 18.91
C ALA A 231 -19.10 -3.60 19.98
N VAL A 232 -19.54 -3.53 21.22
CA VAL A 232 -18.97 -4.32 22.32
C VAL A 232 -19.49 -5.75 22.20
N ILE A 233 -18.59 -6.69 21.92
CA ILE A 233 -18.90 -8.13 21.84
C ILE A 233 -19.05 -8.66 23.27
N GLU A 234 -18.06 -8.39 24.13
CA GLU A 234 -17.98 -8.86 25.49
C GLU A 234 -17.28 -7.84 26.38
N ALA A 235 -17.55 -7.85 27.66
CA ALA A 235 -16.88 -7.01 28.65
C ALA A 235 -16.44 -7.84 29.85
N ALA A 236 -15.18 -7.64 30.27
CA ALA A 236 -14.62 -8.21 31.49
C ALA A 236 -14.63 -7.15 32.59
N GLY A 237 -15.72 -7.13 33.36
CA GLY A 237 -16.02 -6.08 34.33
C GLY A 237 -16.17 -4.71 33.68
N ALA A 238 -15.73 -3.65 34.36
CA ALA A 238 -15.78 -2.27 33.86
C ALA A 238 -14.47 -1.83 33.17
N ARG A 239 -13.41 -2.65 33.23
CA ARG A 239 -12.06 -2.22 32.85
C ARG A 239 -11.64 -2.61 31.44
N THR A 240 -12.28 -3.61 30.84
CA THR A 240 -11.86 -4.13 29.54
C THR A 240 -13.07 -4.56 28.72
N ALA A 241 -13.07 -4.26 27.43
CA ALA A 241 -14.06 -4.77 26.49
C ALA A 241 -13.40 -5.40 25.27
N TRP A 242 -14.04 -6.42 24.74
CA TRP A 242 -13.77 -7.01 23.45
C TRP A 242 -14.72 -6.41 22.42
N MET A 243 -14.16 -5.80 21.38
CA MET A 243 -14.95 -5.00 20.44
C MET A 243 -14.80 -5.50 19.01
N ALA A 244 -15.90 -5.39 18.24
CA ALA A 244 -15.85 -5.41 16.77
C ALA A 244 -15.85 -3.98 16.25
N LEU A 245 -14.96 -3.70 15.31
CA LEU A 245 -14.76 -2.41 14.66
C LEU A 245 -14.87 -2.57 13.15
N ILE A 246 -15.71 -1.76 12.50
CA ILE A 246 -15.94 -1.80 11.05
C ILE A 246 -15.61 -0.44 10.46
N PRO A 247 -14.39 -0.26 9.88
CA PRO A 247 -14.04 0.99 9.22
C PRO A 247 -14.86 1.21 7.96
N VAL A 248 -15.77 2.17 7.99
CA VAL A 248 -16.64 2.53 6.85
C VAL A 248 -15.83 3.28 5.79
N THR A 249 -14.94 4.17 6.21
CA THR A 249 -14.11 4.98 5.31
C THR A 249 -12.79 4.30 4.93
N GLY A 250 -12.43 3.17 5.54
CA GLY A 250 -11.17 2.45 5.30
C GLY A 250 -9.93 3.20 5.78
N ARG A 251 -10.06 4.01 6.81
CA ARG A 251 -9.01 4.84 7.43
C ARG A 251 -8.92 4.56 8.90
#